data_c3b334f6d2c7e1438cc06dd7226ed27d
#
_entry.id   c3b334f6d2c7e1438cc06dd7226ed27d
#
_cell.length_a   1.000
_cell.length_b   1.000
_cell.length_c   1.000
_cell.angle_alpha   90.00
_cell.angle_beta   90.00
_cell.angle_gamma   90.00
#
_symmetry.space_group_name_H-M   'P 1'
#
loop_
_entity.id
_entity.type
_entity.pdbx_description
1 polymer ?
#
loop_
_entity_poly.entity_id
_entity_poly.type
_entity_poly.pdbx_seq_one_letter_code
_entity_poly.pdbx_strand_id
1 'polypeptide(L)'
;MKKLVIISVGYNTAHTIYEQLCNILYSSVDIKYYYSSSPPPTNLEVDLILYSSEYAFERINFRPANVPYIIARRSINYHEIGKLFKLPKYSDVLLVNDSKDSAEETILLLQALGIDHINYYPYYPGIDNYPKLKIAITPGETEHVPGFVN
;
A
#
# COMPACT_ATOMS: atom_id res chain seq x y z
N MET A 1 10.05 27.28 3.98
CA MET A 1 9.03 26.38 3.42
C MET A 1 8.83 25.22 4.36
N LYS A 2 7.60 24.87 4.64
CA LYS A 2 7.29 23.72 5.50
C LYS A 2 7.64 22.40 4.79
N LYS A 3 8.13 21.43 5.56
CA LYS A 3 8.59 20.15 5.04
C LYS A 3 7.60 19.04 5.41
N LEU A 4 6.98 18.44 4.41
CA LEU A 4 6.07 17.29 4.55
C LEU A 4 6.76 16.03 4.07
N VAL A 5 6.70 14.98 4.86
CA VAL A 5 7.23 13.68 4.48
C VAL A 5 6.08 12.67 4.42
N ILE A 6 5.98 11.97 3.29
CA ILE A 6 5.06 10.88 3.06
C ILE A 6 5.79 9.58 3.33
N ILE A 7 5.20 8.70 4.14
CA ILE A 7 5.74 7.38 4.43
C ILE A 7 4.71 6.31 4.04
N SER A 8 5.12 5.40 3.18
CA SER A 8 4.31 4.31 2.69
C SER A 8 5.09 2.99 2.73
N VAL A 9 4.39 1.88 2.64
CA VAL A 9 5.02 0.57 2.51
C VAL A 9 5.58 0.39 1.10
N GLY A 10 4.80 0.67 0.07
CA GLY A 10 5.16 0.50 -1.33
C GLY A 10 5.46 1.83 -2.05
N TYR A 11 6.30 1.73 -3.08
CA TYR A 11 6.65 2.88 -3.93
C TYR A 11 5.43 3.50 -4.62
N ASN A 12 4.59 2.68 -5.26
CA ASN A 12 3.46 3.20 -6.04
C ASN A 12 2.48 4.00 -5.19
N THR A 13 2.19 3.56 -3.98
CA THR A 13 1.34 4.30 -3.04
C THR A 13 2.00 5.62 -2.63
N ALA A 14 3.28 5.60 -2.27
CA ALA A 14 4.02 6.79 -1.88
C ALA A 14 4.03 7.83 -3.00
N HIS A 15 4.33 7.39 -4.23
CA HIS A 15 4.40 8.26 -5.41
C HIS A 15 3.03 8.84 -5.78
N THR A 16 1.97 8.03 -5.74
CA THR A 16 0.61 8.50 -6.04
C THR A 16 0.15 9.57 -5.05
N ILE A 17 0.39 9.37 -3.75
CA ILE A 17 0.06 10.37 -2.73
C ILE A 17 0.89 11.65 -2.96
N TYR A 18 2.17 11.50 -3.27
CA TYR A 18 3.05 12.61 -3.58
C TYR A 18 2.52 13.46 -4.74
N GLU A 19 2.16 12.85 -5.86
CA GLU A 19 1.61 13.56 -7.02
C GLU A 19 0.30 14.29 -6.67
N GLN A 20 -0.61 13.62 -5.96
CA GLN A 20 -1.87 14.23 -5.53
C GLN A 20 -1.64 15.45 -4.64
N LEU A 21 -0.73 15.35 -3.67
CA LEU A 21 -0.44 16.46 -2.77
C LEU A 21 0.31 17.60 -3.46
N CYS A 22 1.20 17.32 -4.40
CA CYS A 22 1.85 18.33 -5.21
C CYS A 22 0.82 19.14 -6.00
N ASN A 23 -0.19 18.49 -6.57
CA ASN A 23 -1.26 19.16 -7.29
C ASN A 23 -2.17 20.01 -6.41
N ILE A 24 -2.36 19.64 -5.14
CA ILE A 24 -3.22 20.37 -4.20
C ILE A 24 -2.46 21.51 -3.52
N LEU A 25 -1.25 21.24 -3.05
CA LEU A 25 -0.47 22.18 -2.24
C LEU A 25 0.44 23.09 -3.07
N TYR A 26 0.55 22.79 -4.36
CA TYR A 26 1.42 23.52 -5.28
C TYR A 26 2.87 23.63 -4.73
N SER A 27 3.45 24.81 -4.83
CA SER A 27 4.82 25.08 -4.38
C SER A 27 4.93 25.59 -2.92
N SER A 28 3.83 25.49 -2.14
CA SER A 28 3.80 26.04 -0.77
C SER A 28 4.52 25.16 0.26
N VAL A 29 4.74 23.89 -0.07
CA VAL A 29 5.29 22.89 0.84
C VAL A 29 6.37 22.09 0.11
N ASP A 30 7.49 21.84 0.78
CA ASP A 30 8.52 20.90 0.29
C ASP A 30 8.07 19.47 0.66
N ILE A 31 7.72 18.67 -0.34
CA ILE A 31 7.19 17.33 -0.15
C ILE A 31 8.23 16.30 -0.58
N LYS A 32 8.50 15.34 0.31
CA LYS A 32 9.33 14.16 0.02
C LYS A 32 8.56 12.90 0.37
N TYR A 33 8.90 11.80 -0.26
CA TYR A 33 8.30 10.51 0.05
C TYR A 33 9.35 9.41 0.22
N TYR A 34 9.02 8.47 1.08
CA TYR A 34 9.84 7.31 1.42
C TYR A 34 8.96 6.07 1.53
N TYR A 35 9.56 4.91 1.41
CA TYR A 35 8.86 3.63 1.47
C TYR A 35 9.79 2.53 2.00
N SER A 36 9.29 1.33 2.24
CA SER A 36 10.03 0.27 2.95
C SER A 36 11.41 -0.02 2.38
N SER A 37 11.56 -0.07 1.04
CA SER A 37 12.85 -0.32 0.39
C SER A 37 13.75 0.90 0.29
N SER A 38 13.23 2.09 0.58
CA SER A 38 13.96 3.36 0.59
C SER A 38 13.50 4.19 1.79
N PRO A 39 13.90 3.80 3.02
CA PRO A 39 13.43 4.44 4.24
C PRO A 39 14.03 5.84 4.41
N PRO A 40 13.35 6.72 5.19
CA PRO A 40 13.85 8.05 5.45
C PRO A 40 15.15 8.01 6.28
N PRO A 41 16.09 8.95 6.04
CA PRO A 41 17.24 9.11 6.90
C PRO A 41 16.86 9.46 8.33
N THR A 42 17.60 8.95 9.30
CA THR A 42 17.31 9.17 10.74
C THR A 42 17.38 10.63 11.17
N ASN A 43 18.17 11.43 10.49
CA ASN A 43 18.38 12.86 10.76
C ASN A 43 17.57 13.78 9.83
N LEU A 44 16.54 13.27 9.17
CA LEU A 44 15.71 14.06 8.27
C LEU A 44 14.91 15.12 9.06
N GLU A 45 15.11 16.37 8.69
CA GLU A 45 14.29 17.46 9.20
C GLU A 45 12.92 17.48 8.53
N VAL A 46 11.86 17.48 9.34
CA VAL A 46 10.48 17.42 8.87
C VAL A 46 9.55 18.18 9.82
N ASP A 47 8.55 18.85 9.27
CA ASP A 47 7.52 19.57 10.03
C ASP A 47 6.24 18.74 10.23
N LEU A 48 5.93 17.83 9.29
CA LEU A 48 4.74 16.96 9.34
C LEU A 48 5.02 15.65 8.62
N ILE A 49 4.53 14.55 9.18
CA ILE A 49 4.60 13.23 8.58
C ILE A 49 3.21 12.75 8.20
N LEU A 50 3.06 12.26 6.98
CA LEU A 50 1.86 11.57 6.51
C LEU A 50 2.19 10.09 6.28
N TYR A 51 1.64 9.22 7.10
CA TYR A 51 1.67 7.77 6.87
C TYR A 51 0.52 7.38 5.95
N SER A 52 0.80 6.56 4.95
CA SER A 52 -0.21 6.12 3.99
C SER A 52 -1.28 5.20 4.58
N SER A 53 -0.98 4.57 5.72
CA SER A 53 -1.87 3.65 6.43
C SER A 53 -1.40 3.39 7.85
N GLU A 54 -2.25 2.79 8.68
CA GLU A 54 -1.89 2.27 10.00
C GLU A 54 -0.75 1.25 9.90
N TYR A 55 -0.82 0.38 8.90
CA TYR A 55 0.22 -0.63 8.65
C TYR A 55 1.59 0.01 8.36
N ALA A 56 1.63 1.08 7.55
CA ALA A 56 2.87 1.82 7.30
C ALA A 56 3.41 2.48 8.58
N PHE A 57 2.52 3.02 9.42
CA PHE A 57 2.89 3.60 10.73
C PHE A 57 3.50 2.57 11.66
N GLU A 58 2.96 1.37 11.72
CA GLU A 58 3.47 0.30 12.58
C GLU A 58 4.78 -0.32 12.08
N ARG A 59 4.91 -0.48 10.75
CA ARG A 59 6.04 -1.20 10.13
C ARG A 59 7.28 -0.33 9.91
N ILE A 60 7.11 0.96 9.64
CA ILE A 60 8.22 1.86 9.36
C ILE A 60 8.52 2.70 10.59
N ASN A 61 9.63 2.40 11.25
CA ASN A 61 10.03 3.08 12.47
C ASN A 61 10.75 4.42 12.16
N PHE A 62 9.98 5.42 11.77
CA PHE A 62 10.45 6.80 11.62
C PHE A 62 9.55 7.73 12.43
N ARG A 63 9.95 8.03 13.66
CA ARG A 63 9.16 8.84 14.61
C ARG A 63 10.03 9.87 15.29
N PRO A 64 10.43 10.94 14.57
CA PRO A 64 11.20 12.01 15.17
C PRO A 64 10.40 12.68 16.29
N ALA A 65 11.10 13.01 17.38
CA ALA A 65 10.49 13.63 18.54
C ALA A 65 9.86 14.99 18.20
N ASN A 66 8.68 15.26 18.77
CA ASN A 66 7.96 16.53 18.61
C ASN A 66 7.51 16.87 17.18
N VAL A 67 7.47 15.91 16.28
CA VAL A 67 6.92 16.10 14.94
C VAL A 67 5.51 15.53 14.88
N PRO A 68 4.49 16.33 14.52
CA PRO A 68 3.14 15.84 14.34
C PRO A 68 3.05 14.89 13.15
N TYR A 69 2.12 13.94 13.21
CA TYR A 69 1.86 13.02 12.12
C TYR A 69 0.36 12.83 11.87
N ILE A 70 0.04 12.39 10.67
CA ILE A 70 -1.30 12.00 10.22
C ILE A 70 -1.20 10.59 9.65
N ILE A 71 -2.18 9.77 9.95
CA ILE A 71 -2.36 8.47 9.30
C ILE A 71 -3.52 8.60 8.32
N ALA A 72 -3.25 8.40 7.04
CA ALA A 72 -4.27 8.49 6.01
C ALA A 72 -5.26 7.32 6.12
N ARG A 73 -6.53 7.62 5.96
CA ARG A 73 -7.57 6.62 5.80
C ARG A 73 -7.73 6.32 4.31
N ARG A 74 -7.38 5.09 3.92
CA ARG A 74 -7.48 4.64 2.53
C ARG A 74 -8.78 3.90 2.31
N SER A 75 -9.36 4.09 1.13
CA SER A 75 -10.49 3.31 0.65
C SER A 75 -10.14 2.65 -0.69
N ILE A 76 -10.79 1.53 -0.98
CA ILE A 76 -10.67 0.86 -2.27
C ILE A 76 -11.72 1.41 -3.22
N ASN A 77 -11.40 1.47 -4.52
CA ASN A 77 -12.35 1.88 -5.53
C ASN A 77 -13.56 0.92 -5.57
N TYR A 78 -14.75 1.44 -5.28
CA TYR A 78 -15.97 0.65 -5.21
C TYR A 78 -16.33 -0.07 -6.53
N HIS A 79 -15.94 0.44 -7.68
CA HIS A 79 -16.18 -0.23 -8.95
C HIS A 79 -15.47 -1.57 -9.08
N GLU A 80 -14.28 -1.71 -8.49
CA GLU A 80 -13.51 -2.94 -8.51
C GLU A 80 -13.94 -3.92 -7.40
N ILE A 81 -14.41 -3.42 -6.26
CA ILE A 81 -14.89 -4.23 -5.14
C ILE A 81 -16.06 -5.14 -5.55
N GLY A 82 -16.96 -4.67 -6.41
CA GLY A 82 -18.10 -5.45 -6.87
C GLY A 82 -17.74 -6.79 -7.50
N LYS A 83 -16.57 -6.89 -8.13
CA LYS A 83 -16.05 -8.13 -8.69
C LYS A 83 -15.68 -9.15 -7.60
N LEU A 84 -15.16 -8.68 -6.48
CA LEU A 84 -14.74 -9.53 -5.37
C LEU A 84 -15.93 -10.19 -4.67
N PHE A 85 -17.04 -9.48 -4.53
CA PHE A 85 -18.28 -10.02 -3.95
C PHE A 85 -18.92 -11.12 -4.79
N LYS A 86 -18.58 -11.23 -6.08
CA LYS A 86 -19.07 -12.30 -6.95
C LYS A 86 -18.32 -13.62 -6.76
N LEU A 87 -17.18 -13.61 -6.11
CA LEU A 87 -16.43 -14.82 -5.84
C LEU A 87 -17.13 -15.65 -4.76
N PRO A 88 -17.25 -16.97 -4.94
CA PRO A 88 -17.80 -17.84 -3.92
C PRO A 88 -17.03 -17.77 -2.60
N LYS A 89 -17.72 -18.04 -1.48
CA LYS A 89 -17.05 -18.17 -0.17
C LYS A 89 -15.94 -19.21 -0.25
N TYR A 90 -14.83 -18.90 0.43
CA TYR A 90 -13.63 -19.75 0.51
C TYR A 90 -12.89 -19.93 -0.82
N SER A 91 -13.17 -19.10 -1.83
CA SER A 91 -12.35 -19.07 -3.04
C SER A 91 -10.92 -18.72 -2.68
N ASP A 92 -9.97 -19.47 -3.25
CA ASP A 92 -8.54 -19.22 -3.07
C ASP A 92 -8.05 -18.28 -4.19
N VAL A 93 -7.45 -17.15 -3.81
CA VAL A 93 -6.97 -16.15 -4.75
C VAL A 93 -5.55 -15.71 -4.40
N LEU A 94 -4.75 -15.45 -5.45
CA LEU A 94 -3.48 -14.75 -5.28
C LEU A 94 -3.76 -13.25 -5.12
N LEU A 95 -3.20 -12.64 -4.10
CA LEU A 95 -3.14 -11.19 -4.01
C LEU A 95 -1.78 -10.72 -4.46
N VAL A 96 -1.73 -10.14 -5.65
CA VAL A 96 -0.51 -9.74 -6.35
C VAL A 96 -0.18 -8.28 -6.05
N ASN A 97 1.02 -8.04 -5.57
CA ASN A 97 1.56 -6.70 -5.36
C ASN A 97 3.07 -6.68 -5.61
N ASP A 98 3.68 -5.51 -5.54
CA ASP A 98 5.10 -5.28 -5.86
C ASP A 98 6.07 -5.82 -4.80
N SER A 99 5.61 -6.00 -3.57
CA SER A 99 6.42 -6.49 -2.44
C SER A 99 5.59 -7.29 -1.46
N LYS A 100 6.27 -8.04 -0.58
CA LYS A 100 5.63 -8.79 0.51
C LYS A 100 4.80 -7.86 1.40
N ASP A 101 5.38 -6.76 1.84
CA ASP A 101 4.72 -5.83 2.75
C ASP A 101 3.50 -5.16 2.10
N SER A 102 3.59 -4.78 0.83
CA SER A 102 2.45 -4.22 0.08
C SER A 102 1.33 -5.24 -0.13
N ALA A 103 1.66 -6.51 -0.39
CA ALA A 103 0.66 -7.57 -0.53
C ALA A 103 -0.06 -7.82 0.80
N GLU A 104 0.67 -7.94 1.90
CA GLU A 104 0.11 -8.13 3.24
C GLU A 104 -0.76 -6.94 3.67
N GLU A 105 -0.32 -5.71 3.43
CA GLU A 105 -1.10 -4.50 3.70
C GLU A 105 -2.44 -4.52 2.96
N THR A 106 -2.42 -4.87 1.67
CA THR A 106 -3.64 -4.92 0.85
C THR A 106 -4.61 -5.99 1.35
N ILE A 107 -4.12 -7.16 1.76
CA ILE A 107 -4.95 -8.22 2.36
C ILE A 107 -5.63 -7.72 3.63
N LEU A 108 -4.87 -7.10 4.53
CA LEU A 108 -5.41 -6.55 5.78
C LEU A 108 -6.46 -5.46 5.52
N LEU A 109 -6.23 -4.60 4.52
CA LEU A 109 -7.19 -3.57 4.13
C LEU A 109 -8.49 -4.17 3.60
N LEU A 110 -8.43 -5.19 2.75
CA LEU A 110 -9.61 -5.90 2.22
C LEU A 110 -10.41 -6.55 3.35
N GLN A 111 -9.72 -7.24 4.26
CA GLN A 111 -10.35 -7.87 5.43
C GLN A 111 -11.01 -6.83 6.36
N ALA A 112 -10.34 -5.70 6.62
CA ALA A 112 -10.89 -4.62 7.43
C ALA A 112 -12.12 -3.96 6.80
N LEU A 113 -12.26 -4.00 5.47
CA LEU A 113 -13.44 -3.53 4.73
C LEU A 113 -14.56 -4.57 4.68
N GLY A 114 -14.40 -5.74 5.32
CA GLY A 114 -15.40 -6.80 5.36
C GLY A 114 -15.35 -7.76 4.16
N ILE A 115 -14.30 -7.70 3.33
CA ILE A 115 -14.10 -8.64 2.22
C ILE A 115 -13.20 -9.78 2.72
N ASP A 116 -13.74 -10.57 3.62
CA ASP A 116 -13.07 -11.66 4.32
C ASP A 116 -13.63 -13.05 4.00
N HIS A 117 -14.55 -13.13 3.03
CA HIS A 117 -15.19 -14.38 2.61
C HIS A 117 -14.35 -15.25 1.67
N ILE A 118 -13.19 -14.75 1.24
CA ILE A 118 -12.25 -15.44 0.35
C ILE A 118 -10.89 -15.60 1.04
N ASN A 119 -10.10 -16.55 0.56
CA ASN A 119 -8.77 -16.83 1.09
C ASN A 119 -7.72 -16.14 0.24
N TYR A 120 -6.99 -15.21 0.81
CA TYR A 120 -5.92 -14.47 0.14
C TYR A 120 -4.57 -15.13 0.35
N TYR A 121 -3.84 -15.31 -0.74
CA TYR A 121 -2.45 -15.77 -0.72
C TYR A 121 -1.57 -14.67 -1.33
N PRO A 122 -0.63 -14.08 -0.57
CA PRO A 122 0.21 -13.02 -1.09
C PRO A 122 1.13 -13.55 -2.19
N TYR A 123 1.25 -12.78 -3.26
CA TYR A 123 2.19 -13.02 -4.35
C TYR A 123 2.93 -11.72 -4.69
N TYR A 124 4.23 -11.82 -4.81
CA TYR A 124 5.11 -10.68 -5.09
C TYR A 124 6.39 -11.16 -5.79
N PRO A 125 7.12 -10.28 -6.49
CA PRO A 125 8.39 -10.66 -7.11
C PRO A 125 9.39 -11.21 -6.08
N GLY A 126 9.99 -12.37 -6.39
CA GLY A 126 10.96 -13.04 -5.53
C GLY A 126 10.38 -13.98 -4.47
N ILE A 127 9.05 -14.20 -4.47
CA ILE A 127 8.45 -15.21 -3.58
C ILE A 127 8.87 -16.63 -3.99
N ASP A 128 9.32 -17.41 -3.01
CA ASP A 128 9.81 -18.79 -3.26
C ASP A 128 8.66 -19.81 -3.26
N ASN A 129 7.67 -19.64 -2.40
CA ASN A 129 6.60 -20.60 -2.15
C ASN A 129 5.22 -19.95 -2.23
N TYR A 130 4.41 -20.38 -3.18
CA TYR A 130 3.04 -19.90 -3.35
C TYR A 130 2.17 -20.96 -4.04
N PRO A 131 0.86 -21.02 -3.77
CA PRO A 131 -0.04 -21.93 -4.47
C PRO A 131 -0.26 -21.48 -5.93
N LYS A 132 -0.32 -22.43 -6.85
CA LYS A 132 -0.67 -22.16 -8.26
C LYS A 132 -2.18 -22.03 -8.40
N LEU A 133 -2.71 -20.82 -8.23
CA LEU A 133 -4.13 -20.52 -8.29
C LEU A 133 -4.51 -19.92 -9.64
N LYS A 134 -5.76 -20.08 -10.02
CA LYS A 134 -6.29 -19.59 -11.31
C LYS A 134 -6.78 -18.15 -11.24
N ILE A 135 -7.06 -17.67 -10.03
CA ILE A 135 -7.61 -16.34 -9.79
C ILE A 135 -6.56 -15.49 -9.09
N ALA A 136 -6.35 -14.30 -9.60
CA ALA A 136 -5.51 -13.30 -8.97
C ALA A 136 -6.25 -11.97 -8.84
N ILE A 137 -5.94 -11.25 -7.78
CA ILE A 137 -6.42 -9.89 -7.51
C ILE A 137 -5.20 -9.00 -7.38
N THR A 138 -5.24 -7.85 -8.00
CA THR A 138 -4.18 -6.85 -7.89
C THR A 138 -4.74 -5.44 -7.81
N PRO A 139 -4.19 -4.56 -6.96
CA PRO A 139 -4.57 -3.15 -6.92
C PRO A 139 -3.91 -2.30 -8.02
N GLY A 140 -3.55 -2.88 -9.16
CA GLY A 140 -2.96 -2.20 -10.30
C GLY A 140 -1.61 -2.73 -10.76
N GLU A 141 -1.10 -3.79 -10.13
CA GLU A 141 0.20 -4.41 -10.44
C GLU A 141 0.05 -5.58 -11.45
N THR A 142 -0.62 -5.31 -12.56
CA THR A 142 -0.95 -6.35 -13.57
C THR A 142 0.28 -6.98 -14.19
N GLU A 143 1.39 -6.28 -14.28
CA GLU A 143 2.68 -6.77 -14.77
C GLU A 143 3.29 -7.86 -13.89
N HIS A 144 2.91 -7.92 -12.62
CA HIS A 144 3.38 -8.93 -11.67
C HIS A 144 2.48 -10.17 -11.59
N VAL A 145 1.36 -10.18 -12.28
CA VAL A 145 0.44 -11.33 -12.30
C VAL A 145 1.11 -12.50 -13.02
N PRO A 146 1.21 -13.68 -12.38
CA PRO A 146 1.86 -14.83 -13.02
C PRO A 146 1.11 -15.28 -14.28
N GLY A 147 1.85 -15.74 -15.28
CA GLY A 147 1.31 -16.12 -16.58
C GLY A 147 0.38 -17.34 -16.59
N PHE A 148 0.32 -18.11 -15.50
CA PHE A 148 -0.62 -19.25 -15.37
C PHE A 148 -2.01 -18.82 -14.87
N VAL A 149 -2.22 -17.57 -14.50
CA VAL A 149 -3.52 -17.00 -14.15
C VAL A 149 -4.28 -16.69 -15.45
N ASN A 150 -5.52 -17.14 -15.51
CA ASN A 150 -6.40 -16.92 -16.67
C ASN A 150 -7.31 -15.71 -16.45
#